data_661112e2e3c0e468c1b4c2e03aa6be00
#
_entry.id   661112e2e3c0e468c1b4c2e03aa6be00
#
_cell.length_a   1.000
_cell.length_b   1.000
_cell.length_c   1.000
_cell.angle_alpha   90.00
_cell.angle_beta   90.00
_cell.angle_gamma   90.00
#
_symmetry.space_group_name_H-M   'P 1'
#
loop_
_entity.id
_entity.type
_entity.pdbx_description
1 polymer ?
#
loop_
_entity_poly.entity_id
_entity_poly.type
_entity_poly.pdbx_seq_one_letter_code
_entity_poly.pdbx_strand_id
1 'polypeptide(L)'
;MSKRYLNKNVYEASVERIDYILDTFPAYYVSFSGGKDSGVALNLVLERAKIKNRLPVPVMFFDWETCYKETVDYVYRMMSRPDVEPHWICLPEAEDNGSSIYERYWKPWDPDKKDKWVRPMPDYPFVINQDNMPDEWREWYDPNSYTLWIVKKFGDWLADKKGVDMIADILGYGLMKVMVVICLFRPRRTVAK
;
A
#
# COMPACT_ATOMS: atom_id res chain seq x y z
N MET A 1 -9.21 24.23 -11.07
CA MET A 1 -9.76 23.37 -12.13
C MET A 1 -11.28 23.33 -11.99
N SER A 2 -12.03 23.55 -13.08
CA SER A 2 -13.49 23.46 -13.09
C SER A 2 -13.92 21.99 -13.02
N LYS A 3 -15.00 21.68 -12.28
CA LYS A 3 -15.60 20.34 -12.24
C LYS A 3 -16.16 20.01 -13.62
N ARG A 4 -15.80 18.86 -14.17
CA ARG A 4 -16.39 18.32 -15.40
C ARG A 4 -17.34 17.19 -15.02
N TYR A 5 -18.62 17.37 -15.34
CA TYR A 5 -19.65 16.34 -15.14
C TYR A 5 -19.62 15.37 -16.32
N LEU A 6 -19.67 14.08 -16.03
CA LEU A 6 -19.71 13.00 -17.01
C LEU A 6 -21.08 12.32 -16.96
N ASN A 7 -21.54 11.75 -18.09
CA ASN A 7 -22.78 10.96 -18.16
C ASN A 7 -22.56 9.52 -17.63
N LYS A 8 -21.91 9.40 -16.48
CA LYS A 8 -21.70 8.11 -15.82
C LYS A 8 -21.56 8.33 -14.32
N ASN A 9 -22.01 7.37 -13.53
CA ASN A 9 -21.87 7.43 -12.08
C ASN A 9 -20.44 7.08 -11.63
N VAL A 10 -20.17 7.27 -10.32
CA VAL A 10 -18.83 7.04 -9.74
C VAL A 10 -18.40 5.58 -9.83
N TYR A 11 -19.33 4.63 -9.67
CA TYR A 11 -19.05 3.20 -9.78
C TYR A 11 -18.59 2.84 -11.20
N GLU A 12 -19.35 3.23 -12.23
CA GLU A 12 -19.01 3.00 -13.64
C GLU A 12 -17.65 3.60 -13.99
N ALA A 13 -17.38 4.82 -13.56
CA ALA A 13 -16.11 5.49 -13.80
C ALA A 13 -14.94 4.79 -13.07
N SER A 14 -15.19 4.24 -11.89
CA SER A 14 -14.17 3.48 -11.13
C SER A 14 -13.88 2.14 -11.79
N VAL A 15 -14.89 1.40 -12.20
CA VAL A 15 -14.75 0.12 -12.91
C VAL A 15 -13.95 0.30 -14.21
N GLU A 16 -14.28 1.30 -15.03
CA GLU A 16 -13.55 1.58 -16.27
C GLU A 16 -12.05 1.83 -16.02
N ARG A 17 -11.73 2.55 -14.95
CA ARG A 17 -10.33 2.84 -14.61
C ARG A 17 -9.58 1.62 -14.10
N ILE A 18 -10.22 0.84 -13.23
CA ILE A 18 -9.64 -0.41 -12.76
C ILE A 18 -9.40 -1.33 -13.96
N ASP A 19 -10.37 -1.47 -14.83
CA ASP A 19 -10.23 -2.29 -16.04
C ASP A 19 -9.09 -1.81 -16.93
N TYR A 20 -8.98 -0.49 -17.13
CA TYR A 20 -7.86 0.09 -17.88
C TYR A 20 -6.51 -0.25 -17.25
N ILE A 21 -6.39 -0.17 -15.90
CA ILE A 21 -5.16 -0.53 -15.21
C ILE A 21 -4.83 -2.01 -15.39
N LEU A 22 -5.83 -2.87 -15.14
CA LEU A 22 -5.67 -4.30 -15.24
C LEU A 22 -5.35 -4.78 -16.68
N ASP A 23 -5.77 -4.03 -17.70
CA ASP A 23 -5.49 -4.35 -19.10
C ASP A 23 -4.15 -3.77 -19.58
N THR A 24 -3.73 -2.63 -19.02
CA THR A 24 -2.57 -1.87 -19.52
C THR A 24 -1.28 -2.22 -18.79
N PHE A 25 -1.35 -2.41 -17.45
CA PHE A 25 -0.16 -2.60 -16.63
C PHE A 25 0.16 -4.09 -16.43
N PRO A 26 1.42 -4.50 -16.65
CA PRO A 26 1.83 -5.89 -16.42
C PRO A 26 1.71 -6.31 -14.97
N ALA A 27 1.92 -5.38 -14.03
CA ALA A 27 1.70 -5.58 -12.60
C ALA A 27 1.00 -4.38 -11.96
N TYR A 28 0.39 -4.63 -10.83
CA TYR A 28 -0.29 -3.63 -10.00
C TYR A 28 -0.32 -4.08 -8.54
N TYR A 29 -0.59 -3.16 -7.64
CA TYR A 29 -0.91 -3.43 -6.24
C TYR A 29 -1.90 -2.39 -5.73
N VAL A 30 -2.50 -2.67 -4.57
CA VAL A 30 -3.42 -1.75 -3.90
C VAL A 30 -2.77 -1.25 -2.61
N SER A 31 -2.61 0.06 -2.48
CA SER A 31 -2.27 0.70 -1.21
C SER A 31 -3.54 0.82 -0.35
N PHE A 32 -3.58 0.01 0.71
CA PHE A 32 -4.76 -0.16 1.56
C PHE A 32 -4.52 0.46 2.93
N SER A 33 -5.33 1.43 3.32
CA SER A 33 -5.20 2.12 4.62
C SER A 33 -6.13 1.57 5.72
N GLY A 34 -6.96 0.56 5.41
CA GLY A 34 -8.00 0.08 6.33
C GLY A 34 -9.20 1.03 6.46
N GLY A 35 -9.18 2.20 5.82
CA GLY A 35 -10.29 3.14 5.79
C GLY A 35 -11.40 2.72 4.79
N LYS A 36 -12.57 3.36 4.90
CA LYS A 36 -13.74 3.05 4.07
C LYS A 36 -13.47 3.19 2.57
N ASP A 37 -12.78 4.25 2.16
CA ASP A 37 -12.56 4.56 0.75
C ASP A 37 -11.58 3.56 0.10
N SER A 38 -10.47 3.25 0.80
CA SER A 38 -9.53 2.22 0.38
C SER A 38 -10.16 0.81 0.42
N GLY A 39 -11.09 0.57 1.36
CA GLY A 39 -11.85 -0.67 1.43
C GLY A 39 -12.78 -0.86 0.23
N VAL A 40 -13.48 0.19 -0.21
CA VAL A 40 -14.30 0.16 -1.42
C VAL A 40 -13.42 -0.08 -2.65
N ALA A 41 -12.31 0.65 -2.77
CA ALA A 41 -11.37 0.50 -3.88
C ALA A 41 -10.84 -0.94 -3.96
N LEU A 42 -10.38 -1.52 -2.83
CA LEU A 42 -9.89 -2.88 -2.78
C LEU A 42 -10.95 -3.91 -3.22
N ASN A 43 -12.19 -3.79 -2.73
CA ASN A 43 -13.25 -4.71 -3.12
C ASN A 43 -13.58 -4.62 -4.63
N LEU A 44 -13.60 -3.41 -5.20
CA LEU A 44 -13.78 -3.24 -6.66
C LEU A 44 -12.63 -3.84 -7.46
N VAL A 45 -11.38 -3.66 -6.99
CA VAL A 45 -10.21 -4.27 -7.65
C VAL A 45 -10.28 -5.79 -7.58
N LEU A 46 -10.64 -6.38 -6.44
CA LEU A 46 -10.80 -7.84 -6.28
C LEU A 46 -11.87 -8.39 -7.23
N GLU A 47 -13.02 -7.71 -7.33
CA GLU A 47 -14.09 -8.07 -8.28
C GLU A 47 -13.57 -8.07 -9.72
N ARG A 48 -12.93 -6.98 -10.15
CA ARG A 48 -12.43 -6.86 -11.53
C ARG A 48 -11.27 -7.79 -11.83
N ALA A 49 -10.34 -7.95 -10.89
CA ALA A 49 -9.22 -8.89 -11.00
C ALA A 49 -9.69 -10.33 -11.14
N LYS A 50 -10.75 -10.73 -10.43
CA LYS A 50 -11.37 -12.05 -10.59
C LYS A 50 -11.92 -12.25 -12.00
N ILE A 51 -12.64 -11.27 -12.54
CA ILE A 51 -13.19 -11.33 -13.90
C ILE A 51 -12.08 -11.43 -14.96
N LYS A 52 -10.95 -10.74 -14.72
CA LYS A 52 -9.81 -10.70 -15.64
C LYS A 52 -8.75 -11.78 -15.40
N ASN A 53 -9.00 -12.75 -14.51
CA ASN A 53 -8.06 -13.81 -14.13
C ASN A 53 -6.70 -13.26 -13.64
N ARG A 54 -6.74 -12.18 -12.83
CA ARG A 54 -5.56 -11.51 -12.29
C ARG A 54 -5.45 -11.59 -10.76
N LEU A 55 -6.01 -12.63 -10.16
CA LEU A 55 -5.86 -12.94 -8.74
C LEU A 55 -4.56 -13.75 -8.49
N PRO A 56 -3.99 -13.71 -7.25
CA PRO A 56 -4.38 -12.85 -6.14
C PRO A 56 -3.96 -11.40 -6.37
N VAL A 57 -4.64 -10.47 -5.71
CA VAL A 57 -4.34 -9.04 -5.74
C VAL A 57 -3.27 -8.72 -4.70
N PRO A 58 -2.09 -8.18 -5.08
CA PRO A 58 -1.11 -7.69 -4.11
C PRO A 58 -1.67 -6.47 -3.36
N VAL A 59 -1.65 -6.52 -2.04
CA VAL A 59 -2.16 -5.47 -1.17
C VAL A 59 -1.09 -5.07 -0.17
N MET A 60 -0.75 -3.80 -0.15
CA MET A 60 0.17 -3.22 0.82
C MET A 60 -0.63 -2.46 1.89
N PHE A 61 -0.36 -2.73 3.14
CA PHE A 61 -0.80 -1.94 4.28
C PHE A 61 0.41 -1.51 5.11
N PHE A 62 0.62 -0.21 5.23
CA PHE A 62 1.60 0.33 6.15
C PHE A 62 0.94 0.60 7.49
N ASP A 63 1.43 -0.06 8.53
CA ASP A 63 0.86 -0.03 9.87
C ASP A 63 1.54 1.03 10.74
N TRP A 64 0.80 2.09 11.00
CA TRP A 64 1.24 3.21 11.83
C TRP A 64 1.26 2.93 13.34
N GLU A 65 1.09 1.69 13.80
CA GLU A 65 1.01 1.34 15.21
C GLU A 65 -0.24 1.94 15.91
N THR A 66 -0.53 3.22 15.66
CA THR A 66 -1.61 3.98 16.33
C THR A 66 -3.00 3.76 15.71
N CYS A 67 -3.16 2.78 14.83
CA CYS A 67 -4.46 2.44 14.26
C CYS A 67 -5.44 1.92 15.33
N TYR A 68 -6.71 2.31 15.21
CA TYR A 68 -7.78 1.78 16.05
C TYR A 68 -7.92 0.26 15.91
N LYS A 69 -8.31 -0.40 16.99
CA LYS A 69 -8.48 -1.86 17.00
C LYS A 69 -9.39 -2.35 15.87
N GLU A 70 -10.51 -1.68 15.65
CA GLU A 70 -11.48 -2.02 14.60
C GLU A 70 -10.88 -1.92 13.19
N THR A 71 -9.98 -0.95 12.97
CA THR A 71 -9.22 -0.83 11.72
C THR A 71 -8.27 -2.01 11.55
N VAL A 72 -7.52 -2.36 12.60
CA VAL A 72 -6.59 -3.51 12.59
C VAL A 72 -7.35 -4.81 12.33
N ASP A 73 -8.48 -5.03 13.01
CA ASP A 73 -9.34 -6.21 12.81
C ASP A 73 -9.90 -6.27 11.38
N TYR A 74 -10.24 -5.13 10.80
CA TYR A 74 -10.72 -5.05 9.41
C TYR A 74 -9.58 -5.37 8.42
N VAL A 75 -8.40 -4.76 8.62
CA VAL A 75 -7.22 -5.03 7.80
C VAL A 75 -6.88 -6.52 7.84
N TYR A 76 -6.87 -7.14 9.02
CA TYR A 76 -6.64 -8.57 9.18
C TYR A 76 -7.61 -9.40 8.35
N ARG A 77 -8.92 -9.12 8.44
CA ARG A 77 -9.92 -9.84 7.64
C ARG A 77 -9.69 -9.71 6.15
N MET A 78 -9.31 -8.51 5.67
CA MET A 78 -9.05 -8.29 4.25
C MET A 78 -7.75 -8.98 3.78
N MET A 79 -6.69 -8.90 4.58
CA MET A 79 -5.39 -9.50 4.27
C MET A 79 -5.40 -11.03 4.34
N SER A 80 -6.31 -11.63 5.13
CA SER A 80 -6.44 -13.08 5.26
C SER A 80 -7.28 -13.74 4.16
N ARG A 81 -7.76 -12.98 3.18
CA ARG A 81 -8.55 -13.50 2.07
C ARG A 81 -7.68 -14.29 1.09
N PRO A 82 -8.19 -15.40 0.52
CA PRO A 82 -7.44 -16.21 -0.44
C PRO A 82 -7.19 -15.52 -1.79
N ASP A 83 -7.94 -14.46 -2.10
CA ASP A 83 -7.81 -13.67 -3.32
C ASP A 83 -6.90 -12.42 -3.13
N VAL A 84 -6.23 -12.31 -1.98
CA VAL A 84 -5.27 -11.26 -1.64
C VAL A 84 -3.87 -11.84 -1.48
N GLU A 85 -2.85 -11.15 -2.04
CA GLU A 85 -1.44 -11.36 -1.75
C GLU A 85 -1.02 -10.29 -0.73
N PRO A 86 -0.99 -10.61 0.59
CA PRO A 86 -0.88 -9.61 1.65
C PRO A 86 0.56 -9.20 1.93
N HIS A 87 0.76 -7.88 2.14
CA HIS A 87 2.01 -7.29 2.61
C HIS A 87 1.69 -6.26 3.71
N TRP A 88 1.73 -6.71 4.96
CA TRP A 88 1.49 -5.87 6.14
C TRP A 88 2.81 -5.39 6.70
N ILE A 89 3.09 -4.09 6.59
CA ILE A 89 4.40 -3.52 6.89
C ILE A 89 4.37 -2.83 8.26
N CYS A 90 5.18 -3.35 9.20
CA CYS A 90 5.40 -2.82 10.55
C CYS A 90 6.87 -2.41 10.68
N LEU A 91 7.26 -1.34 10.02
CA LEU A 91 8.64 -0.83 10.03
C LEU A 91 8.68 0.58 10.63
N PRO A 92 9.69 0.91 11.44
CA PRO A 92 9.91 2.28 11.90
C PRO A 92 10.23 3.23 10.74
N GLU A 93 9.53 4.35 10.70
CA GLU A 93 9.83 5.49 9.82
C GLU A 93 9.61 6.80 10.57
N ALA A 94 10.33 7.84 10.19
CA ALA A 94 10.18 9.14 10.82
C ALA A 94 8.92 9.85 10.32
N GLU A 95 7.99 10.11 11.24
CA GLU A 95 6.75 10.83 10.96
C GLU A 95 6.70 12.17 11.68
N ASP A 96 6.11 13.16 11.03
CA ASP A 96 5.89 14.46 11.66
C ASP A 96 4.92 14.32 12.84
N ASN A 97 5.37 14.75 14.02
CA ASN A 97 4.56 14.74 15.23
C ASN A 97 3.72 16.01 15.33
N GLY A 98 2.50 15.97 14.85
CA GLY A 98 1.56 17.08 14.95
C GLY A 98 1.06 17.37 16.38
N SER A 99 1.39 16.54 17.36
CA SER A 99 0.91 16.64 18.74
C SER A 99 1.91 17.27 19.71
N SER A 100 3.18 17.44 19.32
CA SER A 100 4.23 17.98 20.18
C SER A 100 5.13 18.97 19.44
N ILE A 101 5.40 20.10 20.09
CA ILE A 101 6.40 21.09 19.61
C ILE A 101 7.82 20.73 20.06
N TYR A 102 7.96 19.81 21.02
CA TYR A 102 9.25 19.41 21.58
C TYR A 102 9.84 18.18 20.88
N GLU A 103 8.97 17.27 20.42
CA GLU A 103 9.35 16.08 19.66
C GLU A 103 8.80 16.24 18.25
N ARG A 104 9.63 16.71 17.32
CA ARG A 104 9.22 16.96 15.93
C ARG A 104 8.83 15.70 15.18
N TYR A 105 9.44 14.58 15.53
CA TYR A 105 9.22 13.30 14.86
C TYR A 105 8.85 12.21 15.85
N TRP A 106 8.05 11.28 15.42
CA TRP A 106 7.83 10.01 16.10
C TRP A 106 8.04 8.86 15.11
N LYS A 107 8.24 7.64 15.63
CA LYS A 107 8.42 6.45 14.81
C LYS A 107 7.47 5.37 15.29
N PRO A 108 6.57 4.85 14.42
CA PRO A 108 5.83 3.64 14.73
C PRO A 108 6.81 2.48 14.88
N TRP A 109 6.49 1.53 15.71
CA TRP A 109 7.25 0.29 15.89
C TRP A 109 8.73 0.52 16.25
N ASP A 110 9.05 1.64 16.90
CA ASP A 110 10.41 1.97 17.33
C ASP A 110 10.95 0.89 18.28
N PRO A 111 12.00 0.13 17.91
CA PRO A 111 12.49 -0.97 18.73
C PRO A 111 13.08 -0.51 20.07
N ASP A 112 13.56 0.74 20.13
CA ASP A 112 14.12 1.33 21.36
C ASP A 112 13.02 1.77 22.34
N LYS A 113 11.75 1.74 21.93
CA LYS A 113 10.59 2.20 22.70
C LYS A 113 9.46 1.15 22.75
N LYS A 114 9.81 -0.14 22.75
CA LYS A 114 8.81 -1.24 22.78
C LYS A 114 7.85 -1.16 23.97
N ASP A 115 8.31 -0.65 25.09
CA ASP A 115 7.50 -0.43 26.31
C ASP A 115 6.44 0.68 26.15
N LYS A 116 6.55 1.49 25.09
CA LYS A 116 5.64 2.61 24.77
C LYS A 116 4.73 2.31 23.58
N TRP A 117 4.85 1.16 22.95
CA TRP A 117 3.97 0.81 21.85
C TRP A 117 2.51 0.78 22.30
N VAL A 118 1.62 1.38 21.53
CA VAL A 118 0.19 1.49 21.88
C VAL A 118 -0.52 0.15 21.84
N ARG A 119 0.07 -0.84 21.18
CA ARG A 119 -0.40 -2.22 21.10
C ARG A 119 0.76 -3.17 20.74
N PRO A 120 0.60 -4.48 20.97
CA PRO A 120 1.58 -5.45 20.47
C PRO A 120 1.62 -5.45 18.94
N MET A 121 2.81 -5.69 18.37
CA MET A 121 2.97 -5.91 16.93
C MET A 121 2.18 -7.14 16.51
N PRO A 122 1.43 -7.09 15.39
CA PRO A 122 0.71 -8.25 14.89
C PRO A 122 1.66 -9.41 14.55
N ASP A 123 1.29 -10.61 14.96
CA ASP A 123 2.04 -11.84 14.70
C ASP A 123 1.30 -12.70 13.65
N TYR A 124 1.33 -12.25 12.39
CA TYR A 124 0.76 -12.98 11.26
C TYR A 124 1.87 -13.33 10.25
N PRO A 125 1.75 -14.43 9.50
CA PRO A 125 2.79 -14.87 8.55
C PRO A 125 3.13 -13.86 7.44
N PHE A 126 2.26 -12.90 7.19
CA PHE A 126 2.41 -11.87 6.16
C PHE A 126 2.81 -10.49 6.72
N VAL A 127 3.13 -10.41 8.00
CA VAL A 127 3.67 -9.18 8.62
C VAL A 127 5.16 -9.08 8.33
N ILE A 128 5.55 -7.95 7.78
CA ILE A 128 6.94 -7.59 7.47
C ILE A 128 7.40 -6.60 8.53
N ASN A 129 8.44 -6.95 9.26
CA ASN A 129 9.07 -6.12 10.29
C ASN A 129 10.59 -6.11 10.12
N GLN A 130 11.33 -5.48 11.04
CA GLN A 130 12.79 -5.39 10.95
C GLN A 130 13.50 -6.76 10.98
N ASP A 131 12.91 -7.76 11.62
CA ASP A 131 13.54 -9.08 11.78
C ASP A 131 13.40 -9.93 10.53
N ASN A 132 12.26 -9.78 9.80
CA ASN A 132 11.90 -10.64 8.66
C ASN A 132 11.74 -9.91 7.32
N MET A 133 12.11 -8.61 7.24
CA MET A 133 12.03 -7.89 5.98
C MET A 133 12.88 -8.56 4.89
N PRO A 134 12.48 -8.47 3.61
CA PRO A 134 13.29 -8.97 2.49
C PRO A 134 14.72 -8.40 2.52
N ASP A 135 15.71 -9.23 2.16
CA ASP A 135 17.13 -8.80 2.19
C ASP A 135 17.37 -7.60 1.25
N GLU A 136 16.68 -7.54 0.12
CA GLU A 136 16.74 -6.40 -0.81
C GLU A 136 16.29 -5.08 -0.18
N TRP A 137 15.42 -5.15 0.84
CA TRP A 137 14.98 -3.94 1.55
C TRP A 137 16.07 -3.41 2.47
N ARG A 138 16.93 -4.28 3.04
CA ARG A 138 18.03 -3.88 3.94
C ARG A 138 19.04 -2.96 3.26
N GLU A 139 19.16 -3.04 1.94
CA GLU A 139 20.09 -2.20 1.17
C GLU A 139 19.66 -0.72 1.11
N TRP A 140 18.37 -0.45 1.20
CA TRP A 140 17.82 0.90 1.03
C TRP A 140 16.97 1.39 2.21
N TYR A 141 16.61 0.50 3.14
CA TYR A 141 15.79 0.85 4.28
C TYR A 141 16.58 1.72 5.26
N ASP A 142 16.00 2.88 5.62
CA ASP A 142 16.49 3.78 6.66
C ASP A 142 15.32 4.15 7.59
N PRO A 143 15.39 3.77 8.88
CA PRO A 143 14.35 4.08 9.86
C PRO A 143 14.19 5.57 10.17
N ASN A 144 15.05 6.43 9.62
CA ASN A 144 14.95 7.89 9.71
C ASN A 144 14.42 8.52 8.44
N SER A 145 14.15 7.74 7.39
CA SER A 145 13.50 8.23 6.18
C SER A 145 12.01 8.49 6.44
N TYR A 146 11.40 9.31 5.57
CA TYR A 146 9.96 9.58 5.64
C TYR A 146 9.17 8.45 4.98
N THR A 147 7.97 8.20 5.50
CA THR A 147 7.02 7.15 5.09
C THR A 147 6.79 6.99 3.61
N LEU A 148 6.70 8.06 2.88
CA LEU A 148 6.52 7.99 1.42
C LEU A 148 7.68 7.25 0.72
N TRP A 149 8.78 7.03 1.42
CA TRP A 149 9.92 6.28 0.90
C TRP A 149 9.65 4.78 0.82
N ILE A 150 9.10 4.17 1.89
CA ILE A 150 8.73 2.73 1.86
C ILE A 150 7.65 2.48 0.80
N VAL A 151 6.61 3.32 0.74
CA VAL A 151 5.53 3.17 -0.24
C VAL A 151 6.09 3.16 -1.67
N LYS A 152 6.98 4.09 -1.98
CA LYS A 152 7.64 4.15 -3.30
C LYS A 152 8.52 2.93 -3.55
N LYS A 153 9.33 2.54 -2.58
CA LYS A 153 10.26 1.42 -2.70
C LYS A 153 9.56 0.07 -2.74
N PHE A 154 8.40 -0.07 -2.09
CA PHE A 154 7.56 -1.25 -2.19
C PHE A 154 7.14 -1.53 -3.64
N GLY A 155 6.67 -0.51 -4.35
CA GLY A 155 6.31 -0.65 -5.77
C GLY A 155 7.51 -1.08 -6.62
N ASP A 156 8.68 -0.46 -6.43
CA ASP A 156 9.91 -0.83 -7.11
C ASP A 156 10.31 -2.30 -6.85
N TRP A 157 10.30 -2.71 -5.59
CA TRP A 157 10.61 -4.08 -5.18
C TRP A 157 9.62 -5.10 -5.77
N LEU A 158 8.32 -4.79 -5.73
CA LEU A 158 7.31 -5.69 -6.28
C LEU A 158 7.41 -5.82 -7.79
N ALA A 159 7.77 -4.72 -8.50
CA ALA A 159 8.03 -4.75 -9.93
C ALA A 159 9.22 -5.66 -10.27
N ASP A 160 10.33 -5.57 -9.50
CA ASP A 160 11.50 -6.44 -9.65
C ASP A 160 11.13 -7.91 -9.40
N LYS A 161 10.43 -8.18 -8.30
CA LYS A 161 9.97 -9.53 -7.94
C LYS A 161 9.08 -10.16 -9.02
N LYS A 162 8.27 -9.34 -9.69
CA LYS A 162 7.40 -9.79 -10.80
C LYS A 162 8.09 -9.72 -12.17
N GLY A 163 9.32 -9.21 -12.25
CA GLY A 163 10.11 -9.14 -13.50
C GLY A 163 9.54 -8.15 -14.53
N VAL A 164 8.94 -7.04 -14.07
CA VAL A 164 8.27 -6.06 -14.94
C VAL A 164 8.91 -4.67 -14.83
N ASP A 165 8.82 -3.90 -15.93
CA ASP A 165 9.35 -2.53 -15.99
C ASP A 165 8.35 -1.47 -15.52
N MET A 166 7.07 -1.82 -15.39
CA MET A 166 5.99 -0.91 -14.99
C MET A 166 5.08 -1.58 -13.98
N ILE A 167 4.69 -0.82 -12.96
CA ILE A 167 3.71 -1.24 -11.97
C ILE A 167 2.76 -0.09 -11.67
N ALA A 168 1.48 -0.40 -11.43
CA ALA A 168 0.49 0.58 -11.01
C ALA A 168 0.20 0.44 -9.52
N ASP A 169 0.23 1.56 -8.78
CA ASP A 169 -0.31 1.67 -7.43
C ASP A 169 -1.75 2.17 -7.49
N ILE A 170 -2.67 1.43 -6.90
CA ILE A 170 -4.10 1.76 -6.84
C ILE A 170 -4.44 2.28 -5.45
N LEU A 171 -4.77 3.57 -5.38
CA LEU A 171 -5.12 4.27 -4.14
C LEU A 171 -6.60 4.63 -4.13
N GLY A 172 -7.27 4.39 -2.99
CA GLY A 172 -8.63 4.86 -2.74
C GLY A 172 -8.63 6.28 -2.18
N TYR A 173 -8.97 7.28 -3.00
CA TYR A 173 -9.12 8.68 -2.57
C TYR A 173 -10.58 9.09 -2.65
N GLY A 174 -11.23 9.26 -1.48
CA GLY A 174 -12.55 9.85 -1.23
C GLY A 174 -13.66 9.60 -2.27
N LEU A 175 -14.83 9.21 -1.85
CA LEU A 175 -16.03 8.86 -2.66
C LEU A 175 -16.47 9.89 -3.73
N MET A 176 -15.87 11.08 -3.75
CA MET A 176 -16.15 12.14 -4.74
C MET A 176 -14.93 12.50 -5.60
N LYS A 177 -13.80 11.90 -5.36
CA LYS A 177 -12.55 12.11 -6.10
C LYS A 177 -11.99 10.76 -6.52
N VAL A 178 -12.24 10.44 -7.74
CA VAL A 178 -11.44 9.60 -8.62
C VAL A 178 -10.25 8.90 -7.96
N MET A 179 -10.30 7.57 -8.00
CA MET A 179 -9.15 6.72 -7.73
C MET A 179 -7.89 7.29 -8.42
N VAL A 180 -6.88 7.68 -7.64
CA VAL A 180 -5.61 8.16 -8.16
C VAL A 180 -4.75 6.94 -8.43
N VAL A 181 -4.29 6.81 -9.65
CA VAL A 181 -3.31 5.81 -10.04
C VAL A 181 -1.96 6.49 -10.13
N ILE A 182 -1.02 6.06 -9.34
CA ILE A 182 0.37 6.46 -9.48
C ILE A 182 1.04 5.38 -10.31
N CYS A 183 1.43 5.73 -11.54
CA CYS A 183 2.23 4.84 -12.36
C CYS A 183 3.70 5.03 -12.01
N LEU A 184 4.33 3.99 -11.50
CA LEU A 184 5.77 3.97 -11.31
C LEU A 184 6.41 3.47 -12.59
N PHE A 185 7.09 4.37 -13.32
CA PHE A 185 7.91 4.00 -14.48
C PHE A 185 9.33 3.75 -14.01
N ARG A 186 9.86 2.56 -14.28
CA ARG A 186 11.28 2.28 -14.13
C ARG A 186 11.98 2.41 -15.46
N PRO A 187 13.02 3.26 -15.60
CA PRO A 187 13.92 3.14 -16.73
C PRO A 187 14.63 1.77 -16.63
N ARG A 188 14.64 1.00 -17.72
CA ARG A 188 15.40 -0.26 -17.79
C ARG A 188 16.82 0.00 -17.28
N ARG A 189 17.22 -0.70 -16.22
CA ARG A 189 18.65 -0.79 -15.91
C ARG A 189 19.31 -1.50 -17.10
N THR A 190 20.05 -0.76 -17.92
CA THR A 190 20.95 -1.31 -18.90
C THR A 190 22.00 -2.10 -18.10
N VAL A 191 21.85 -3.41 -18.06
CA VAL A 191 22.93 -4.28 -17.58
C VAL A 191 24.04 -4.10 -18.59
N ALA A 192 25.06 -3.31 -18.22
CA ALA A 192 26.31 -3.29 -18.96
C ALA A 192 26.86 -4.72 -18.93
N LYS A 193 26.97 -5.32 -20.13
CA LYS A 193 27.66 -6.60 -20.31
C LYS A 193 29.14 -6.41 -20.11
#